data_e5e874767494694d469fba8a28dd4c1a
#
_entry.id   e5e874767494694d469fba8a28dd4c1a
#
_cell.length_a   1.000
_cell.length_b   1.000
_cell.length_c   1.000
_cell.angle_alpha   90.00
_cell.angle_beta   90.00
_cell.angle_gamma   90.00
#
_symmetry.space_group_name_H-M   'P 1'
#
loop_
_entity.id
_entity.type
_entity.pdbx_description
1 polymer ?
#
loop_
_entity_poly.entity_id
_entity_poly.type
_entity_poly.pdbx_seq_one_letter_code
_entity_poly.pdbx_strand_id
1 'polypeptide(L)'
;MQVLERLKLELSNQEYFTDAEYIQFLAENDLEPTEEYIKDVMQRDLYQAVIDVLEAVSNDINIMRSISTGFGSIGQAYDYVEARIAQLKDKQAAIPLPYEEKSCFSMMFTKGKQQGTIAPIPIETIQGLQ
;
A
#
# COMPACT_ATOMS: atom_id res chain seq x y z
N MET A 1 -17.83 -9.62 -5.21
CA MET A 1 -16.57 -9.94 -5.94
C MET A 1 -15.52 -10.33 -4.93
N GLN A 2 -14.85 -11.43 -5.18
CA GLN A 2 -13.81 -11.88 -4.26
C GLN A 2 -12.56 -11.01 -4.39
N VAL A 3 -11.75 -11.02 -3.33
CA VAL A 3 -10.53 -10.21 -3.29
C VAL A 3 -9.59 -10.52 -4.47
N LEU A 4 -9.42 -11.80 -4.80
CA LEU A 4 -8.58 -12.18 -5.93
C LEU A 4 -9.10 -11.59 -7.24
N GLU A 5 -10.41 -11.64 -7.45
CA GLU A 5 -11.02 -11.06 -8.65
C GLU A 5 -10.83 -9.55 -8.69
N ARG A 6 -10.94 -8.91 -7.54
CA ARG A 6 -10.75 -7.46 -7.47
C ARG A 6 -9.31 -7.06 -7.77
N LEU A 7 -8.35 -7.86 -7.29
CA LEU A 7 -6.94 -7.67 -7.62
C LEU A 7 -6.72 -7.76 -9.13
N LYS A 8 -7.26 -8.79 -9.74
CA LYS A 8 -7.12 -8.98 -11.19
C LYS A 8 -7.74 -7.84 -11.98
N LEU A 9 -8.87 -7.35 -11.50
CA LEU A 9 -9.54 -6.23 -12.14
C LEU A 9 -8.67 -4.97 -12.11
N GLU A 10 -8.01 -4.72 -10.99
CA GLU A 10 -7.13 -3.57 -10.85
C GLU A 10 -5.91 -3.69 -11.76
N LEU A 11 -5.52 -4.92 -12.10
CA LEU A 11 -4.43 -5.20 -13.02
C LEU A 11 -4.91 -5.31 -14.47
N SER A 12 -6.12 -4.85 -14.77
CA SER A 12 -6.73 -4.88 -16.10
C SER A 12 -6.87 -6.30 -16.63
N ASN A 13 -7.00 -7.26 -15.75
CA ASN A 13 -7.11 -8.69 -16.06
C ASN A 13 -5.92 -9.25 -16.85
N GLN A 14 -4.76 -8.59 -16.73
CA GLN A 14 -3.55 -9.11 -17.34
C GLN A 14 -2.99 -10.23 -16.47
N GLU A 15 -2.49 -11.27 -17.12
CA GLU A 15 -1.98 -12.43 -16.41
C GLU A 15 -0.46 -12.34 -16.30
N TYR A 16 0.01 -11.40 -15.52
CA TYR A 16 1.46 -11.24 -15.30
C TYR A 16 2.03 -12.42 -14.52
N PHE A 17 1.25 -12.95 -13.59
CA PHE A 17 1.65 -14.04 -12.72
C PHE A 17 0.52 -15.05 -12.61
N THR A 18 0.81 -16.21 -12.01
CA THR A 18 -0.22 -17.23 -11.78
C THR A 18 -1.09 -16.83 -10.60
N ASP A 19 -2.25 -17.50 -10.50
CA ASP A 19 -3.15 -17.27 -9.38
C ASP A 19 -2.48 -17.55 -8.05
N ALA A 20 -1.64 -18.60 -7.99
CA ALA A 20 -0.92 -18.92 -6.76
C ALA A 20 0.01 -17.78 -6.34
N GLU A 21 0.65 -17.12 -7.30
CA GLU A 21 1.53 -16.00 -7.03
C GLU A 21 0.73 -14.78 -6.60
N TYR A 22 -0.40 -14.51 -7.22
CA TYR A 22 -1.28 -13.43 -6.79
C TYR A 22 -1.79 -13.66 -5.37
N ILE A 23 -2.13 -14.91 -5.04
CA ILE A 23 -2.58 -15.26 -3.70
C ILE A 23 -1.48 -14.98 -2.68
N GLN A 24 -0.22 -15.23 -3.05
CA GLN A 24 0.90 -14.93 -2.17
C GLN A 24 1.03 -13.43 -1.92
N PHE A 25 0.90 -12.61 -2.98
CA PHE A 25 0.92 -11.15 -2.79
C PHE A 25 -0.22 -10.69 -1.88
N LEU A 26 -1.39 -11.28 -2.03
CA LEU A 26 -2.52 -10.95 -1.17
C LEU A 26 -2.25 -11.35 0.28
N ALA A 27 -1.69 -12.53 0.49
CA ALA A 27 -1.40 -13.02 1.84
C ALA A 27 -0.38 -12.12 2.55
N GLU A 28 0.58 -11.58 1.82
CA GLU A 28 1.57 -10.68 2.39
C GLU A 28 0.96 -9.35 2.81
N ASN A 29 -0.24 -9.07 2.35
CA ASN A 29 -0.97 -7.85 2.72
C ASN A 29 -2.21 -8.18 3.55
N ASP A 30 -2.22 -9.35 4.19
CA ASP A 30 -3.28 -9.78 5.10
C ASP A 30 -4.65 -9.88 4.43
N LEU A 31 -4.66 -10.29 3.16
CA LEU A 31 -5.90 -10.45 2.40
C LEU A 31 -6.13 -11.90 2.03
N GLU A 32 -7.38 -12.35 2.18
CA GLU A 32 -7.80 -13.69 1.78
C GLU A 32 -8.36 -13.64 0.36
N PRO A 33 -7.87 -14.49 -0.56
CA PRO A 33 -8.28 -14.40 -1.96
C PRO A 33 -9.75 -14.71 -2.20
N THR A 34 -10.35 -15.53 -1.36
CA THR A 34 -11.73 -15.96 -1.55
C THR A 34 -12.73 -15.13 -0.73
N GLU A 35 -12.23 -14.20 0.08
CA GLU A 35 -13.08 -13.36 0.89
C GLU A 35 -13.76 -12.31 0.02
N GLU A 36 -14.95 -11.91 0.41
CA GLU A 36 -15.68 -10.85 -0.30
C GLU A 36 -14.94 -9.51 -0.11
N TYR A 37 -14.66 -8.83 -1.21
CA TYR A 37 -13.95 -7.54 -1.16
C TYR A 37 -14.86 -6.46 -0.58
N ILE A 38 -14.42 -5.81 0.49
CA ILE A 38 -15.12 -4.70 1.12
C ILE A 38 -14.20 -3.48 1.03
N LYS A 39 -14.59 -2.52 0.19
CA LYS A 39 -13.75 -1.36 -0.11
C LYS A 39 -13.35 -0.59 1.14
N ASP A 40 -14.30 -0.36 2.04
CA ASP A 40 -14.06 0.51 3.20
C ASP A 40 -12.95 0.01 4.10
N VAL A 41 -12.72 -1.30 4.17
CA VAL A 41 -11.72 -1.86 5.07
C VAL A 41 -10.54 -2.50 4.35
N MET A 42 -10.66 -2.79 3.06
CA MET A 42 -9.65 -3.55 2.32
C MET A 42 -8.93 -2.75 1.25
N GLN A 43 -9.41 -1.55 0.93
CA GLN A 43 -8.89 -0.82 -0.23
C GLN A 43 -7.39 -0.50 -0.12
N ARG A 44 -6.96 -0.09 1.06
CA ARG A 44 -5.55 0.26 1.26
C ARG A 44 -4.65 -0.96 1.04
N ASP A 45 -5.04 -2.10 1.63
CA ASP A 45 -4.25 -3.33 1.52
C ASP A 45 -4.28 -3.86 0.10
N LEU A 46 -5.42 -3.73 -0.58
CA LEU A 46 -5.52 -4.14 -1.97
C LEU A 46 -4.60 -3.31 -2.85
N TYR A 47 -4.58 -1.98 -2.66
CA TYR A 47 -3.68 -1.14 -3.45
C TYR A 47 -2.23 -1.50 -3.18
N GLN A 48 -1.89 -1.84 -1.93
CA GLN A 48 -0.52 -2.25 -1.63
C GLN A 48 -0.18 -3.56 -2.37
N ALA A 49 -1.12 -4.51 -2.42
CA ALA A 49 -0.89 -5.74 -3.16
C ALA A 49 -0.69 -5.47 -4.66
N VAL A 50 -1.48 -4.57 -5.24
CA VAL A 50 -1.34 -4.20 -6.65
C VAL A 50 0.03 -3.54 -6.88
N ILE A 51 0.45 -2.66 -5.99
CA ILE A 51 1.76 -2.02 -6.08
C ILE A 51 2.86 -3.08 -6.04
N ASP A 52 2.77 -4.04 -5.12
CA ASP A 52 3.75 -5.10 -5.00
C ASP A 52 3.83 -5.93 -6.30
N VAL A 53 2.68 -6.26 -6.88
CA VAL A 53 2.64 -6.98 -8.16
C VAL A 53 3.31 -6.17 -9.25
N LEU A 54 2.98 -4.90 -9.38
CA LEU A 54 3.54 -4.06 -10.44
C LEU A 54 5.03 -3.83 -10.27
N GLU A 55 5.50 -3.74 -9.03
CA GLU A 55 6.94 -3.64 -8.79
C GLU A 55 7.64 -4.93 -9.20
N ALA A 56 7.05 -6.08 -8.92
CA ALA A 56 7.59 -7.36 -9.36
C ALA A 56 7.58 -7.47 -10.89
N VAL A 57 6.53 -6.97 -11.54
CA VAL A 57 6.44 -6.92 -13.00
C VAL A 57 7.58 -6.07 -13.56
N SER A 58 7.83 -4.91 -12.98
CA SER A 58 8.87 -4.00 -13.47
C SER A 58 10.27 -4.58 -13.29
N ASN A 59 10.44 -5.52 -12.38
CA ASN A 59 11.72 -6.17 -12.15
C ASN A 59 11.96 -7.36 -13.07
N ASP A 60 10.95 -7.78 -13.84
CA ASP A 60 11.07 -8.93 -14.73
C ASP A 60 11.16 -8.46 -16.17
N ILE A 61 12.36 -8.51 -16.73
CA ILE A 61 12.60 -8.01 -18.09
C ILE A 61 11.78 -8.77 -19.13
N ASN A 62 11.51 -10.06 -18.90
CA ASN A 62 10.74 -10.84 -19.86
C ASN A 62 9.29 -10.40 -19.89
N ILE A 63 8.70 -10.13 -18.72
CA ILE A 63 7.34 -9.62 -18.65
C ILE A 63 7.29 -8.23 -19.28
N MET A 64 8.28 -7.38 -18.99
CA MET A 64 8.32 -6.03 -19.57
C MET A 64 8.45 -6.05 -21.08
N ARG A 65 9.22 -6.99 -21.63
CA ARG A 65 9.29 -7.15 -23.08
C ARG A 65 7.95 -7.55 -23.67
N SER A 66 7.24 -8.44 -23.01
CA SER A 66 5.92 -8.85 -23.44
C SER A 66 4.95 -7.67 -23.44
N ILE A 67 4.98 -6.86 -22.39
CA ILE A 67 4.12 -5.68 -22.28
C ILE A 67 4.49 -4.66 -23.37
N SER A 68 5.77 -4.52 -23.70
CA SER A 68 6.23 -3.49 -24.60
C SER A 68 5.66 -3.62 -26.02
N THR A 69 5.10 -4.79 -26.38
CA THR A 69 4.48 -4.93 -27.69
C THR A 69 3.28 -4.02 -27.87
N GLY A 70 2.67 -3.56 -26.77
CA GLY A 70 1.55 -2.63 -26.82
C GLY A 70 2.00 -1.16 -26.79
N PHE A 71 3.31 -0.93 -26.71
CA PHE A 71 3.89 0.43 -26.67
C PHE A 71 4.93 0.56 -27.77
N GLY A 72 5.44 1.76 -27.97
CA GLY A 72 6.45 1.96 -29.02
C GLY A 72 7.82 1.41 -28.64
N SER A 73 8.08 1.21 -27.35
CA SER A 73 9.37 0.73 -26.87
C SER A 73 9.23 0.17 -25.47
N ILE A 74 10.28 -0.56 -25.04
CA ILE A 74 10.30 -1.07 -23.67
C ILE A 74 10.41 0.08 -22.67
N GLY A 75 11.07 1.19 -23.04
CA GLY A 75 11.13 2.37 -22.19
C GLY A 75 9.76 2.95 -21.92
N GLN A 76 8.89 2.99 -22.93
CA GLN A 76 7.53 3.46 -22.74
C GLN A 76 6.74 2.52 -21.84
N ALA A 77 6.99 1.22 -21.94
CA ALA A 77 6.34 0.25 -21.07
C ALA A 77 6.74 0.46 -19.60
N TYR A 78 8.04 0.70 -19.34
CA TYR A 78 8.51 1.02 -17.99
C TYR A 78 7.88 2.32 -17.48
N ASP A 79 7.81 3.34 -18.33
CA ASP A 79 7.21 4.62 -17.95
C ASP A 79 5.75 4.41 -17.54
N TYR A 80 5.01 3.59 -18.28
CA TYR A 80 3.62 3.30 -17.96
C TYR A 80 3.50 2.61 -16.61
N VAL A 81 4.31 1.56 -16.37
CA VAL A 81 4.23 0.81 -15.12
C VAL A 81 4.62 1.70 -13.94
N GLU A 82 5.67 2.49 -14.08
CA GLU A 82 6.11 3.39 -13.01
C GLU A 82 5.07 4.46 -12.71
N ALA A 83 4.44 5.02 -13.76
CA ALA A 83 3.38 6.00 -13.57
C ALA A 83 2.18 5.38 -12.85
N ARG A 84 1.85 4.14 -13.19
CA ARG A 84 0.74 3.44 -12.54
C ARG A 84 1.03 3.19 -11.07
N ILE A 85 2.27 2.77 -10.76
CA ILE A 85 2.69 2.57 -9.36
C ILE A 85 2.59 3.88 -8.58
N ALA A 86 3.06 4.98 -9.15
CA ALA A 86 2.99 6.29 -8.50
C ALA A 86 1.54 6.70 -8.26
N GLN A 87 0.67 6.47 -9.23
CA GLN A 87 -0.74 6.79 -9.11
C GLN A 87 -1.38 6.00 -7.97
N LEU A 88 -1.06 4.71 -7.87
CA LEU A 88 -1.60 3.86 -6.81
C LEU A 88 -1.09 4.27 -5.45
N LYS A 89 0.18 4.67 -5.35
CA LYS A 89 0.74 5.17 -4.09
C LYS A 89 0.03 6.45 -3.65
N ASP A 90 -0.26 7.33 -4.59
CA ASP A 90 -0.99 8.56 -4.28
C ASP A 90 -2.41 8.25 -3.81
N LYS A 91 -3.09 7.32 -4.47
CA LYS A 91 -4.44 6.92 -4.07
C LYS A 91 -4.43 6.26 -2.71
N GLN A 92 -3.42 5.43 -2.44
CA GLN A 92 -3.30 4.77 -1.15
C GLN A 92 -3.07 5.78 -0.03
N ALA A 93 -2.22 6.77 -0.28
CA ALA A 93 -1.92 7.80 0.70
C ALA A 93 -3.13 8.65 1.03
N ALA A 94 -4.09 8.76 0.11
CA ALA A 94 -5.30 9.54 0.33
C ALA A 94 -6.33 8.81 1.19
N ILE A 95 -6.12 7.51 1.46
CA ILE A 95 -7.06 6.72 2.26
C ILE A 95 -6.70 6.88 3.73
N PRO A 96 -7.62 7.40 4.56
CA PRO A 96 -7.32 7.56 5.99
C PRO A 96 -7.24 6.21 6.68
N LEU A 97 -6.32 6.09 7.63
CA LEU A 97 -6.22 4.88 8.44
C LEU A 97 -7.22 5.01 9.60
N PRO A 98 -8.00 3.96 9.86
CA PRO A 98 -9.03 4.05 10.91
C PRO A 98 -8.45 4.42 12.27
N TYR A 99 -7.27 3.90 12.62
CA TYR A 99 -6.69 4.21 13.91
C TYR A 99 -6.16 5.64 13.97
N GLU A 100 -5.81 6.24 12.85
CA GLU A 100 -5.37 7.63 12.83
C GLU A 100 -6.52 8.57 13.15
N GLU A 101 -7.72 8.21 12.75
CA GLU A 101 -8.89 9.00 13.06
C GLU A 101 -9.15 9.05 14.55
N LYS A 102 -8.73 8.01 15.26
CA LYS A 102 -8.96 7.96 16.69
C LYS A 102 -7.84 8.57 17.48
N SER A 103 -6.62 8.48 16.95
CA SER A 103 -5.46 8.81 17.77
C SER A 103 -4.68 9.99 17.30
N CYS A 104 -5.11 10.67 16.31
CA CYS A 104 -4.32 11.74 15.77
C CYS A 104 -4.06 12.79 16.78
N PHE A 105 -4.93 12.94 17.76
CA PHE A 105 -4.68 13.91 18.74
C PHE A 105 -3.85 13.41 19.81
N SER A 106 -4.06 12.18 20.23
CA SER A 106 -3.32 11.69 21.35
C SER A 106 -1.90 11.48 20.99
N MET A 107 -1.59 11.26 19.75
CA MET A 107 -0.24 11.08 19.44
C MET A 107 0.44 12.24 19.10
N MET A 108 -0.18 13.10 18.56
CA MET A 108 0.44 14.22 18.20
C MET A 108 0.81 14.94 19.23
N PHE A 109 0.36 14.65 20.12
CA PHE A 109 0.76 15.28 21.10
C PHE A 109 1.50 14.51 21.88
N THR A 110 1.53 13.66 21.68
CA THR A 110 2.39 12.90 22.40
C THR A 110 3.67 12.90 21.73
N LYS A 111 3.61 13.25 21.45
CA LYS A 111 4.56 13.06 20.88
C LYS A 111 5.23 13.53 20.71
N GLY A 112 4.90 13.75 21.12
CA GLY A 112 5.13 13.87 21.14
C GLY A 112 5.69 14.10 21.47
N LYS A 113 5.63 14.21 21.79
CA LYS A 113 5.82 14.06 22.34
C LYS A 113 6.49 14.16 22.47
N GLN A 114 6.59 14.27 22.90
CA GLN A 114 6.84 14.01 23.25
C GLN A 114 7.32 14.29 23.32
N GLN A 115 7.39 14.56 23.64
CA GLN A 115 7.48 14.58 23.95
C GLN A 115 7.73 14.89 24.21
N GLY A 116 7.78 15.30 24.68
CA GLY A 116 7.58 15.28 25.18
C GLY A 116 7.82 15.59 25.66
N THR A 117 7.71 15.80 25.94
CA THR A 117 7.54 15.71 26.54
C THR A 117 7.68 16.00 26.96
N ILE A 118 7.46 16.38 27.36
CA ILE A 118 7.24 16.24 27.97
C ILE A 118 7.38 16.40 28.51
N ALA A 119 7.50 16.72 29.00
CA ALA A 119 7.33 16.49 29.64
C ALA A 119 7.49 16.67 30.20
N PRO A 120 7.62 16.90 30.64
CA PRO A 120 7.72 16.81 31.42
C PRO A 120 7.98 16.97 32.03
N ILE A 121 8.15 17.26 32.62
CA ILE A 121 8.28 17.10 33.31
C ILE A 121 8.51 17.18 33.84
N PRO A 122 8.73 17.32 34.22
CA PRO A 122 8.90 17.12 34.88
C PRO A 122 9.02 17.10 35.32
N ILE A 123 9.22 17.18 35.82
CA ILE A 123 9.23 16.86 36.36
C ILE A 123 9.49 17.01 36.77
N GLU A 124 9.71 17.06 36.83
CA GLU A 124 9.78 16.94 37.35
C GLU A 124 9.89 17.31 37.50
N THR A 125 10.24 17.60 37.97
CA THR A 125 10.18 17.62 38.24
C THR A 125 10.27 17.91 38.52
N ILE A 126 10.38 18.05 38.84
CA ILE A 126 10.26 17.83 39.33
C ILE A 126 10.53 18.00 39.80
N GLN A 127 10.86 18.04 40.06
CA GLN A 127 10.92 17.82 40.65
C GLN A 127 10.83 18.16 40.93
N GLY A 128 11.34 18.71 41.49
CA GLY A 128 11.01 18.69 41.93
C GLY A 128 10.92 18.88 42.02
N LEU A 129 11.09 18.89 42.15
CA LEU A 129 10.78 18.66 42.32
C LEU A 129 10.70 18.88 42.30
N GLN A 130 11.11 19.06 42.74
CA GLN A 130 10.95 18.84 42.87
C GLN A 130 10.74 18.80 42.78
#